data_79e821e131d8398fdc326d57bcf32923
#
_entry.id   79e821e131d8398fdc326d57bcf32923
#
_cell.length_a   1.000
_cell.length_b   1.000
_cell.length_c   1.000
_cell.angle_alpha   90.00
_cell.angle_beta   90.00
_cell.angle_gamma   90.00
#
_symmetry.space_group_name_H-M   'P 1'
#
loop_
_entity.id
_entity.type
_entity.pdbx_description
1 polymer ?
#
loop_
_entity_poly.entity_id
_entity_poly.type
_entity_poly.pdbx_seq_one_letter_code
_entity_poly.pdbx_strand_id
1 'polypeptide(L)'
;MSRSSKRARQGKTKILISWGLLAIYALLAVFLLFLIFKYNMLAFRYLNIVVTVLIVALAILCFFLIRSKKVQNLTLILLLLGVLINGTSLFAVGQFIGFTSRLNATSNYSNYSMSVAVLADSPIDNISQVTSVMGPTGTDKDNIQQLMNDLKASQNKELTVEESSSYLAAYKSLLAGDTKAIILNSVFENIIESEYPDYASKIKKIYTKELTKTVETPKDVKGDSFNVYISGIDTYGPISSVSRSDVNIIMTVNRETKKILLTTTPRDSYVPIADGGNNQKDKLTHAGIYGVDASIHTLENLYGIDLNYYARLNFTSFLKLIDLLGGVDVYNDQEFTAHTNGKFYPVGNVHLDSEQALGFVRERYSLADGDRDRGRNQQKVIVAILQKLTSTEALKNYDSIIKGLQDSIQTNMPLETMMNLVNAQLESGGTYKINSQDLKGTGRMDLPSYAMPESSLYMMEISDSSLESVKAAINDVMEGK
;
A
#
# COMPACT_ATOMS: atom_id res chain seq x y z
N MET A 1 43.28 7.43 56.13
CA MET A 1 42.71 8.42 55.15
C MET A 1 41.61 9.22 55.84
N SER A 2 41.76 10.51 55.98
CA SER A 2 40.84 11.35 56.76
C SER A 2 39.48 11.44 56.01
N ARG A 3 38.35 11.60 56.75
CA ARG A 3 36.99 11.81 56.18
C ARG A 3 36.93 12.94 55.13
N SER A 4 37.80 13.95 55.26
CA SER A 4 37.89 15.09 54.32
C SER A 4 38.47 14.67 52.96
N SER A 5 39.53 13.81 52.94
CA SER A 5 40.12 13.32 51.69
C SER A 5 39.18 12.40 50.88
N LYS A 6 38.34 11.57 51.57
CA LYS A 6 37.31 10.75 50.94
C LYS A 6 36.20 11.62 50.29
N ARG A 7 35.71 12.68 50.96
CA ARG A 7 34.74 13.62 50.44
C ARG A 7 35.22 14.39 49.21
N ALA A 8 36.49 14.86 49.27
CA ALA A 8 37.11 15.56 48.14
C ALA A 8 37.27 14.65 46.89
N ARG A 9 37.65 13.39 47.10
CA ARG A 9 37.75 12.38 46.01
C ARG A 9 36.40 12.04 45.41
N GLN A 10 35.36 11.84 46.24
CA GLN A 10 33.99 11.62 45.79
C GLN A 10 33.43 12.80 44.97
N GLY A 11 33.73 14.06 45.36
CA GLY A 11 33.30 15.23 44.60
C GLY A 11 33.97 15.32 43.22
N LYS A 12 35.26 15.00 43.11
CA LYS A 12 35.95 14.94 41.80
C LYS A 12 35.38 13.87 40.89
N THR A 13 35.07 12.68 41.42
CA THR A 13 34.48 11.57 40.68
C THR A 13 33.08 11.94 40.13
N LYS A 14 32.24 12.59 40.96
CA LYS A 14 30.90 13.04 40.52
C LYS A 14 30.99 14.07 39.41
N ILE A 15 31.93 15.00 39.45
CA ILE A 15 32.14 15.99 38.39
C ILE A 15 32.55 15.30 37.08
N LEU A 16 33.49 14.34 37.13
CA LEU A 16 33.91 13.60 35.94
C LEU A 16 32.75 12.82 35.31
N ILE A 17 31.94 12.12 36.14
CA ILE A 17 30.76 11.41 35.69
C ILE A 17 29.76 12.39 35.07
N SER A 18 29.53 13.57 35.65
CA SER A 18 28.62 14.59 35.12
C SER A 18 29.07 15.11 33.75
N TRP A 19 30.36 15.30 33.53
CA TRP A 19 30.88 15.67 32.20
C TRP A 19 30.70 14.56 31.17
N GLY A 20 30.92 13.30 31.57
CA GLY A 20 30.65 12.15 30.70
C GLY A 20 29.16 12.04 30.33
N LEU A 21 28.26 12.19 31.32
CA LEU A 21 26.80 12.18 31.08
C LEU A 21 26.35 13.36 30.22
N LEU A 22 26.91 14.56 30.40
CA LEU A 22 26.59 15.71 29.56
C LEU A 22 27.02 15.49 28.11
N ALA A 23 28.17 14.86 27.87
CA ALA A 23 28.60 14.51 26.52
C ALA A 23 27.67 13.49 25.87
N ILE A 24 27.26 12.46 26.61
CA ILE A 24 26.25 11.46 26.10
C ILE A 24 24.94 12.15 25.84
N TYR A 25 24.46 13.00 26.75
CA TYR A 25 23.22 13.77 26.56
C TYR A 25 23.27 14.60 25.28
N ALA A 26 24.38 15.35 25.07
CA ALA A 26 24.54 16.20 23.89
C ALA A 26 24.56 15.40 22.59
N LEU A 27 25.22 14.25 22.55
CA LEU A 27 25.24 13.37 21.39
C LEU A 27 23.84 12.84 21.05
N LEU A 28 23.12 12.34 22.07
CA LEU A 28 21.72 11.86 21.88
C LEU A 28 20.81 13.00 21.44
N ALA A 29 20.93 14.19 22.04
CA ALA A 29 20.15 15.37 21.72
C ALA A 29 20.36 15.82 20.27
N VAL A 30 21.62 15.94 19.82
CA VAL A 30 21.95 16.33 18.43
C VAL A 30 21.34 15.34 17.44
N PHE A 31 21.47 14.03 17.70
CA PHE A 31 20.93 13.03 16.80
C PHE A 31 19.40 13.01 16.80
N LEU A 32 18.77 13.15 17.97
CA LEU A 32 17.29 13.26 18.08
C LEU A 32 16.77 14.49 17.33
N LEU A 33 17.36 15.67 17.55
CA LEU A 33 16.98 16.89 16.88
C LEU A 33 17.19 16.80 15.37
N PHE A 34 18.31 16.23 14.93
CA PHE A 34 18.54 15.97 13.50
C PHE A 34 17.38 15.18 12.88
N LEU A 35 16.92 14.09 13.52
CA LEU A 35 15.82 13.29 13.00
C LEU A 35 14.48 14.05 13.04
N ILE A 36 14.19 14.79 14.12
CA ILE A 36 12.98 15.61 14.25
C ILE A 36 12.89 16.61 13.10
N PHE A 37 13.97 17.32 12.78
CA PHE A 37 13.98 18.31 11.70
C PHE A 37 14.04 17.65 10.31
N LYS A 38 14.83 16.58 10.14
CA LYS A 38 14.92 15.87 8.86
C LYS A 38 13.57 15.36 8.37
N TYR A 39 12.74 14.84 9.26
CA TYR A 39 11.43 14.27 8.93
C TYR A 39 10.27 15.19 9.27
N ASN A 40 10.55 16.45 9.57
CA ASN A 40 9.57 17.48 9.93
C ASN A 40 8.60 17.04 11.05
N MET A 41 9.09 16.25 12.01
CA MET A 41 8.29 15.76 13.13
C MET A 41 7.98 16.92 14.11
N LEU A 42 6.75 16.90 14.66
CA LEU A 42 6.31 17.89 15.64
C LEU A 42 6.38 19.35 15.15
N ALA A 43 6.28 19.57 13.83
CA ALA A 43 6.38 20.93 13.28
C ALA A 43 5.14 21.79 13.58
N PHE A 44 3.97 21.18 13.85
CA PHE A 44 2.75 21.89 14.16
C PHE A 44 2.92 22.79 15.41
N ARG A 45 2.39 24.01 15.35
CA ARG A 45 2.49 25.03 16.40
C ARG A 45 3.93 25.23 16.92
N TYR A 46 4.93 25.01 16.07
CA TYR A 46 6.37 25.14 16.41
C TYR A 46 6.82 24.26 17.58
N LEU A 47 6.15 23.13 17.84
CA LEU A 47 6.46 22.24 18.96
C LEU A 47 7.89 21.69 18.87
N ASN A 48 8.39 21.41 17.66
CA ASN A 48 9.79 21.02 17.42
C ASN A 48 10.79 22.08 17.90
N ILE A 49 10.47 23.38 17.74
CA ILE A 49 11.28 24.50 18.24
C ILE A 49 11.24 24.53 19.77
N VAL A 50 10.04 24.40 20.36
CA VAL A 50 9.88 24.36 21.82
C VAL A 50 10.68 23.21 22.43
N VAL A 51 10.59 22.01 21.86
CA VAL A 51 11.38 20.85 22.30
C VAL A 51 12.87 21.12 22.17
N THR A 52 13.32 21.73 21.07
CA THR A 52 14.72 22.12 20.87
C THR A 52 15.21 23.06 21.97
N VAL A 53 14.43 24.11 22.25
CA VAL A 53 14.77 25.09 23.30
C VAL A 53 14.85 24.41 24.66
N LEU A 54 13.94 23.50 25.00
CA LEU A 54 13.97 22.77 26.28
C LEU A 54 15.21 21.88 26.41
N ILE A 55 15.55 21.14 25.35
CA ILE A 55 16.73 20.26 25.30
C ILE A 55 18.00 21.07 25.44
N VAL A 56 18.13 22.17 24.70
CA VAL A 56 19.30 23.04 24.75
C VAL A 56 19.42 23.76 26.11
N ALA A 57 18.31 24.27 26.63
CA ALA A 57 18.26 24.92 27.93
C ALA A 57 18.72 23.98 29.06
N LEU A 58 18.29 22.72 29.05
CA LEU A 58 18.72 21.71 30.02
C LEU A 58 20.22 21.44 29.91
N ALA A 59 20.78 21.34 28.69
CA ALA A 59 22.21 21.17 28.48
C ALA A 59 23.01 22.35 29.07
N ILE A 60 22.58 23.58 28.78
CA ILE A 60 23.22 24.81 29.30
C ILE A 60 23.11 24.87 30.81
N LEU A 61 21.96 24.60 31.38
CA LEU A 61 21.77 24.57 32.84
C LEU A 61 22.72 23.55 33.49
N CYS A 62 22.78 22.34 33.00
CA CYS A 62 23.66 21.29 33.53
C CYS A 62 25.14 21.68 33.41
N PHE A 63 25.54 22.29 32.29
CA PHE A 63 26.89 22.81 32.10
C PHE A 63 27.26 23.79 33.21
N PHE A 64 26.42 24.79 33.52
CA PHE A 64 26.67 25.76 34.60
C PHE A 64 26.64 25.13 36.00
N LEU A 65 25.74 24.17 36.26
CA LEU A 65 25.68 23.43 37.52
C LEU A 65 26.93 22.59 37.77
N ILE A 66 27.48 21.93 36.75
CA ILE A 66 28.77 21.19 36.85
C ILE A 66 29.87 22.16 37.20
N ARG A 67 29.93 23.33 36.55
CA ARG A 67 30.97 24.34 36.77
C ARG A 67 30.89 24.98 38.17
N SER A 68 29.66 25.19 38.68
CA SER A 68 29.42 25.79 39.99
C SER A 68 29.78 24.86 41.17
N LYS A 69 29.82 23.54 40.97
CA LYS A 69 30.10 22.46 41.94
C LYS A 69 29.16 22.41 43.16
N LYS A 70 28.10 23.24 43.21
CA LYS A 70 27.24 23.40 44.41
C LYS A 70 26.19 22.30 44.58
N VAL A 71 25.61 21.77 43.51
CA VAL A 71 24.44 20.85 43.57
C VAL A 71 24.70 19.57 42.75
N GLN A 72 25.83 18.91 43.00
CA GLN A 72 26.31 17.78 42.19
C GLN A 72 25.30 16.61 42.07
N ASN A 73 24.56 16.30 43.16
CA ASN A 73 23.55 15.21 43.11
C ASN A 73 22.38 15.59 42.22
N LEU A 74 21.87 16.84 42.32
CA LEU A 74 20.78 17.32 41.43
C LEU A 74 21.23 17.30 39.96
N THR A 75 22.46 17.74 39.68
CA THR A 75 23.01 17.75 38.33
C THR A 75 23.10 16.33 37.76
N LEU A 76 23.52 15.35 38.55
CA LEU A 76 23.54 13.95 38.12
C LEU A 76 22.15 13.41 37.83
N ILE A 77 21.17 13.71 38.70
CA ILE A 77 19.76 13.27 38.48
C ILE A 77 19.21 13.89 37.21
N LEU A 78 19.39 15.20 37.00
CA LEU A 78 18.93 15.91 35.79
C LEU A 78 19.53 15.32 34.50
N LEU A 79 20.84 15.04 34.51
CA LEU A 79 21.54 14.45 33.37
C LEU A 79 21.09 13.01 33.11
N LEU A 80 20.92 12.19 34.16
CA LEU A 80 20.42 10.83 34.00
C LEU A 80 18.99 10.81 33.41
N LEU A 81 18.11 11.67 33.93
CA LEU A 81 16.75 11.82 33.38
C LEU A 81 16.79 12.31 31.95
N GLY A 82 17.63 13.32 31.66
CA GLY A 82 17.76 13.85 30.29
C GLY A 82 18.30 12.82 29.30
N VAL A 83 19.30 12.01 29.70
CA VAL A 83 19.82 10.89 28.89
C VAL A 83 18.73 9.84 28.65
N LEU A 84 17.99 9.49 29.72
CA LEU A 84 16.89 8.53 29.63
C LEU A 84 15.79 9.02 28.68
N ILE A 85 15.33 10.27 28.83
CA ILE A 85 14.30 10.87 27.99
C ILE A 85 14.77 10.94 26.52
N ASN A 86 15.98 11.47 26.26
CA ASN A 86 16.49 11.53 24.88
C ASN A 86 16.70 10.14 24.28
N GLY A 87 17.18 9.18 25.07
CA GLY A 87 17.38 7.81 24.63
C GLY A 87 16.08 7.10 24.27
N THR A 88 15.06 7.20 25.12
CA THR A 88 13.75 6.63 24.86
C THR A 88 13.04 7.33 23.70
N SER A 89 13.16 8.66 23.58
CA SER A 89 12.62 9.41 22.44
C SER A 89 13.30 9.03 21.13
N LEU A 90 14.64 8.89 21.15
CA LEU A 90 15.41 8.47 19.98
C LEU A 90 15.03 7.03 19.55
N PHE A 91 14.84 6.13 20.52
CA PHE A 91 14.37 4.78 20.25
C PHE A 91 12.98 4.80 19.59
N ALA A 92 12.04 5.59 20.13
CA ALA A 92 10.69 5.71 19.58
C ALA A 92 10.70 6.29 18.16
N VAL A 93 11.47 7.36 17.93
CA VAL A 93 11.64 7.96 16.59
C VAL A 93 12.29 6.96 15.63
N GLY A 94 13.30 6.22 16.07
CA GLY A 94 13.95 5.17 15.27
C GLY A 94 13.00 4.05 14.88
N GLN A 95 12.14 3.59 15.80
CA GLN A 95 11.10 2.60 15.51
C GLN A 95 10.10 3.13 14.48
N PHE A 96 9.71 4.38 14.60
CA PHE A 96 8.78 5.02 13.67
C PHE A 96 9.38 5.17 12.26
N ILE A 97 10.66 5.62 12.15
CA ILE A 97 11.36 5.70 10.86
C ILE A 97 11.54 4.30 10.25
N GLY A 98 11.94 3.32 11.06
CA GLY A 98 12.07 1.94 10.61
C GLY A 98 10.76 1.34 10.10
N PHE A 99 9.63 1.70 10.70
CA PHE A 99 8.31 1.34 10.25
C PHE A 99 7.99 1.90 8.86
N THR A 100 8.09 3.21 8.68
CA THR A 100 7.77 3.85 7.40
C THR A 100 8.71 3.44 6.28
N SER A 101 9.99 3.16 6.58
CA SER A 101 10.92 2.58 5.62
C SER A 101 10.48 1.18 5.17
N ARG A 102 9.82 0.40 6.03
CA ARG A 102 9.27 -0.92 5.66
C ARG A 102 7.96 -0.81 4.87
N LEU A 103 7.06 0.12 5.21
CA LEU A 103 5.89 0.43 4.37
C LEU A 103 6.31 0.74 2.94
N ASN A 104 7.40 1.48 2.77
CA ASN A 104 7.92 1.87 1.48
C ASN A 104 8.89 0.83 0.87
N ALA A 105 9.44 -0.09 1.64
CA ALA A 105 10.39 -1.08 1.13
C ALA A 105 9.78 -2.01 0.09
N THR A 106 8.52 -2.41 0.29
CA THR A 106 7.78 -3.24 -0.67
C THR A 106 7.10 -2.41 -1.77
N SER A 107 7.06 -1.07 -1.65
CA SER A 107 6.43 -0.19 -2.63
C SER A 107 7.28 0.02 -3.89
N ASN A 108 8.57 -0.27 -3.81
CA ASN A 108 9.51 -0.04 -4.89
C ASN A 108 9.63 -1.24 -5.84
N TYR A 109 8.96 -2.35 -5.55
CA TYR A 109 8.99 -3.53 -6.41
C TYR A 109 7.73 -4.40 -6.24
N SER A 110 7.43 -5.15 -7.30
CA SER A 110 6.42 -6.21 -7.33
C SER A 110 7.08 -7.53 -7.72
N ASN A 111 6.74 -8.60 -7.01
CA ASN A 111 7.27 -9.93 -7.27
C ASN A 111 6.25 -10.78 -8.01
N TYR A 112 6.70 -11.52 -9.00
CA TYR A 112 5.95 -12.53 -9.72
C TYR A 112 6.90 -13.62 -10.20
N SER A 113 6.37 -14.75 -10.66
CA SER A 113 7.20 -15.84 -11.14
C SER A 113 6.80 -16.29 -12.54
N MET A 114 7.79 -16.68 -13.33
CA MET A 114 7.62 -17.38 -14.60
C MET A 114 7.97 -18.83 -14.38
N SER A 115 7.11 -19.74 -14.82
CA SER A 115 7.32 -21.19 -14.62
C SER A 115 7.13 -21.97 -15.91
N VAL A 116 7.78 -23.12 -16.01
CA VAL A 116 7.43 -24.19 -16.95
C VAL A 116 6.63 -25.23 -16.18
N ALA A 117 5.43 -25.53 -16.67
CA ALA A 117 4.51 -26.48 -16.05
C ALA A 117 4.09 -27.59 -17.02
N VAL A 118 3.82 -28.75 -16.45
CA VAL A 118 3.30 -29.94 -17.13
C VAL A 118 2.09 -30.47 -16.37
N LEU A 119 1.32 -31.40 -16.94
CA LEU A 119 0.24 -32.06 -16.19
C LEU A 119 0.80 -32.77 -14.93
N ALA A 120 0.03 -32.80 -13.86
CA ALA A 120 0.44 -33.37 -12.57
C ALA A 120 0.80 -34.87 -12.67
N ASP A 121 0.08 -35.60 -13.53
CA ASP A 121 0.28 -37.04 -13.83
C ASP A 121 1.31 -37.27 -14.93
N SER A 122 1.89 -36.24 -15.53
CA SER A 122 2.92 -36.40 -16.58
C SER A 122 4.17 -37.09 -16.02
N PRO A 123 4.82 -37.97 -16.79
CA PRO A 123 6.11 -38.58 -16.42
C PRO A 123 7.30 -37.59 -16.48
N ILE A 124 7.05 -36.35 -16.91
CA ILE A 124 8.07 -35.30 -17.01
C ILE A 124 8.22 -34.66 -15.63
N ASP A 125 9.37 -34.85 -14.98
CA ASP A 125 9.66 -34.29 -13.65
C ASP A 125 10.79 -33.24 -13.65
N ASN A 126 11.48 -33.10 -14.77
CA ASN A 126 12.63 -32.21 -14.89
C ASN A 126 12.63 -31.45 -16.22
N ILE A 127 13.08 -30.23 -16.20
CA ILE A 127 13.17 -29.37 -17.39
C ILE A 127 14.05 -29.91 -18.49
N SER A 128 15.02 -30.76 -18.16
CA SER A 128 15.89 -31.45 -19.15
C SER A 128 15.11 -32.34 -20.12
N GLN A 129 13.95 -32.87 -19.70
CA GLN A 129 13.08 -33.73 -20.48
C GLN A 129 12.17 -32.99 -21.46
N VAL A 130 12.10 -31.65 -21.36
CA VAL A 130 11.26 -30.82 -22.22
C VAL A 130 12.06 -30.30 -23.41
N THR A 131 11.45 -30.29 -24.60
CA THR A 131 12.05 -29.73 -25.83
C THR A 131 11.32 -28.52 -26.34
N SER A 132 10.00 -28.46 -26.14
CA SER A 132 9.17 -27.31 -26.51
C SER A 132 8.20 -26.94 -25.38
N VAL A 133 7.80 -25.68 -25.34
CA VAL A 133 6.82 -25.12 -24.39
C VAL A 133 5.88 -24.22 -25.15
N MET A 134 4.61 -24.17 -24.73
CA MET A 134 3.64 -23.28 -25.34
C MET A 134 3.40 -22.06 -24.42
N GLY A 135 3.35 -20.85 -25.00
CA GLY A 135 3.11 -19.62 -24.26
C GLY A 135 2.81 -18.42 -25.16
N PRO A 136 2.23 -17.33 -24.60
CA PRO A 136 1.74 -16.18 -25.36
C PRO A 136 2.86 -15.16 -25.65
N THR A 137 3.75 -15.47 -26.59
CA THR A 137 4.88 -14.61 -26.96
C THR A 137 4.44 -13.28 -27.59
N GLY A 138 3.22 -13.20 -28.14
CA GLY A 138 2.65 -11.96 -28.66
C GLY A 138 2.23 -10.96 -27.56
N THR A 139 1.86 -11.44 -26.38
CA THR A 139 1.34 -10.60 -25.30
C THR A 139 2.29 -10.46 -24.10
N ASP A 140 3.21 -11.43 -23.88
CA ASP A 140 4.15 -11.42 -22.74
C ASP A 140 5.58 -11.79 -23.16
N LYS A 141 6.02 -11.26 -24.30
CA LYS A 141 7.31 -11.56 -24.91
C LYS A 141 8.50 -11.39 -23.98
N ASP A 142 8.55 -10.27 -23.27
CA ASP A 142 9.72 -9.90 -22.47
C ASP A 142 9.92 -10.82 -21.27
N ASN A 143 8.85 -11.20 -20.58
CA ASN A 143 8.92 -12.15 -19.46
C ASN A 143 9.26 -13.55 -19.93
N ILE A 144 8.69 -14.00 -21.05
CA ILE A 144 9.01 -15.29 -21.67
C ILE A 144 10.50 -15.32 -22.07
N GLN A 145 11.01 -14.25 -22.68
CA GLN A 145 12.42 -14.16 -23.05
C GLN A 145 13.35 -14.18 -21.83
N GLN A 146 12.96 -13.54 -20.71
CA GLN A 146 13.73 -13.61 -19.46
C GLN A 146 13.77 -15.04 -18.91
N LEU A 147 12.65 -15.78 -18.93
CA LEU A 147 12.60 -17.18 -18.53
C LEU A 147 13.51 -18.04 -19.42
N MET A 148 13.45 -17.86 -20.74
CA MET A 148 14.30 -18.61 -21.69
C MET A 148 15.79 -18.32 -21.50
N ASN A 149 16.15 -17.06 -21.27
CA ASN A 149 17.53 -16.67 -20.98
C ASN A 149 18.04 -17.29 -19.67
N ASP A 150 17.20 -17.33 -18.64
CA ASP A 150 17.55 -17.95 -17.36
C ASP A 150 17.72 -19.46 -17.49
N LEU A 151 16.86 -20.16 -18.22
CA LEU A 151 16.99 -21.58 -18.53
C LEU A 151 18.30 -21.89 -19.26
N LYS A 152 18.67 -21.06 -20.23
CA LYS A 152 19.95 -21.20 -20.95
C LYS A 152 21.14 -20.98 -20.01
N ALA A 153 21.10 -19.96 -19.16
CA ALA A 153 22.20 -19.60 -18.27
C ALA A 153 22.35 -20.58 -17.09
N SER A 154 21.25 -21.00 -16.45
CA SER A 154 21.28 -21.80 -15.22
C SER A 154 21.24 -23.30 -15.45
N GLN A 155 20.57 -23.77 -16.52
CA GLN A 155 20.34 -25.18 -16.83
C GLN A 155 21.02 -25.65 -18.14
N ASN A 156 21.67 -24.72 -18.86
CA ASN A 156 22.21 -24.95 -20.20
C ASN A 156 21.16 -25.58 -21.15
N LYS A 157 19.90 -25.09 -21.02
CA LYS A 157 18.73 -25.65 -21.73
C LYS A 157 18.12 -24.59 -22.64
N GLU A 158 17.97 -24.97 -23.92
CA GLU A 158 17.20 -24.17 -24.89
C GLU A 158 15.89 -24.91 -25.18
N LEU A 159 14.79 -24.17 -25.18
CA LEU A 159 13.45 -24.67 -25.50
C LEU A 159 12.89 -23.90 -26.70
N THR A 160 12.17 -24.63 -27.56
CA THR A 160 11.36 -24.00 -28.60
C THR A 160 10.07 -23.47 -27.95
N VAL A 161 9.73 -22.21 -28.17
CA VAL A 161 8.47 -21.62 -27.70
C VAL A 161 7.45 -21.67 -28.81
N GLU A 162 6.35 -22.38 -28.59
CA GLU A 162 5.19 -22.44 -29.47
C GLU A 162 4.20 -21.34 -29.06
N GLU A 163 3.67 -20.62 -30.05
CA GLU A 163 2.77 -19.47 -29.80
C GLU A 163 1.39 -19.94 -29.34
N SER A 164 0.84 -19.24 -28.35
CA SER A 164 -0.58 -19.31 -27.96
C SER A 164 -1.16 -17.90 -27.84
N SER A 165 -2.49 -17.77 -27.96
CA SER A 165 -3.18 -16.48 -27.84
C SER A 165 -3.17 -15.92 -26.41
N SER A 166 -3.09 -16.80 -25.39
CA SER A 166 -3.10 -16.43 -23.97
C SER A 166 -2.53 -17.57 -23.12
N TYR A 167 -2.24 -17.30 -21.84
CA TYR A 167 -1.90 -18.34 -20.84
C TYR A 167 -3.05 -19.32 -20.63
N LEU A 168 -4.28 -18.85 -20.68
CA LEU A 168 -5.48 -19.71 -20.61
C LEU A 168 -5.57 -20.65 -21.81
N ALA A 169 -5.31 -20.16 -23.02
CA ALA A 169 -5.27 -20.97 -24.24
C ALA A 169 -4.17 -22.03 -24.18
N ALA A 170 -2.96 -21.67 -23.71
CA ALA A 170 -1.87 -22.62 -23.50
C ALA A 170 -2.29 -23.72 -22.50
N TYR A 171 -2.96 -23.36 -21.40
CA TYR A 171 -3.46 -24.33 -20.43
C TYR A 171 -4.53 -25.27 -21.03
N LYS A 172 -5.47 -24.75 -21.84
CA LYS A 172 -6.44 -25.55 -22.56
C LYS A 172 -5.77 -26.56 -23.49
N SER A 173 -4.73 -26.14 -24.23
CA SER A 173 -3.94 -27.03 -25.10
C SER A 173 -3.17 -28.10 -24.31
N LEU A 174 -2.69 -27.76 -23.10
CA LEU A 174 -2.07 -28.74 -22.20
C LEU A 174 -3.07 -29.83 -21.77
N LEU A 175 -4.30 -29.43 -21.37
CA LEU A 175 -5.36 -30.37 -20.99
C LEU A 175 -5.82 -31.23 -22.17
N ALA A 176 -5.84 -30.69 -23.39
CA ALA A 176 -6.20 -31.42 -24.61
C ALA A 176 -5.10 -32.39 -25.07
N GLY A 177 -3.87 -32.24 -24.57
CA GLY A 177 -2.70 -33.04 -24.98
C GLY A 177 -2.03 -32.55 -26.26
N ASP A 178 -2.39 -31.33 -26.74
CA ASP A 178 -1.77 -30.71 -27.92
C ASP A 178 -0.32 -30.30 -27.66
N THR A 179 -0.01 -29.97 -26.40
CA THR A 179 1.33 -29.69 -25.90
C THR A 179 1.63 -30.48 -24.63
N LYS A 180 2.91 -30.77 -24.36
CA LYS A 180 3.34 -31.49 -23.15
C LYS A 180 3.76 -30.55 -22.02
N ALA A 181 4.10 -29.30 -22.33
CA ALA A 181 4.55 -28.30 -21.37
C ALA A 181 4.13 -26.90 -21.78
N ILE A 182 3.81 -26.09 -20.80
CA ILE A 182 3.41 -24.69 -20.99
C ILE A 182 4.27 -23.75 -20.16
N ILE A 183 4.33 -22.50 -20.58
CA ILE A 183 4.81 -21.39 -19.77
C ILE A 183 3.64 -20.86 -18.93
N LEU A 184 3.89 -20.55 -17.67
CA LEU A 184 2.97 -19.86 -16.78
C LEU A 184 3.63 -18.61 -16.22
N ASN A 185 2.88 -17.53 -16.18
CA ASN A 185 3.20 -16.34 -15.40
C ASN A 185 2.23 -16.31 -14.21
N SER A 186 2.76 -16.24 -12.99
CA SER A 186 1.95 -16.33 -11.75
C SER A 186 0.85 -15.27 -11.65
N VAL A 187 1.02 -14.13 -12.32
CA VAL A 187 0.01 -13.04 -12.32
C VAL A 187 -1.25 -13.42 -13.10
N PHE A 188 -1.17 -14.37 -14.03
CA PHE A 188 -2.30 -14.85 -14.81
C PHE A 188 -2.96 -16.12 -14.23
N GLU A 189 -2.38 -16.71 -13.19
CA GLU A 189 -2.89 -17.96 -12.61
C GLU A 189 -4.33 -17.80 -12.07
N ASN A 190 -4.66 -16.64 -11.44
CA ASN A 190 -6.02 -16.33 -11.01
C ASN A 190 -7.04 -16.26 -12.17
N ILE A 191 -6.58 -15.94 -13.37
CA ILE A 191 -7.42 -15.94 -14.58
C ILE A 191 -7.75 -17.39 -14.96
N ILE A 192 -6.74 -18.27 -14.96
CA ILE A 192 -6.93 -19.69 -15.25
C ILE A 192 -7.84 -20.32 -14.19
N GLU A 193 -7.60 -20.03 -12.90
CA GLU A 193 -8.38 -20.54 -11.78
C GLU A 193 -9.86 -20.11 -11.85
N SER A 194 -10.15 -18.93 -12.39
CA SER A 194 -11.54 -18.47 -12.55
C SER A 194 -12.38 -19.33 -13.49
N GLU A 195 -11.77 -19.94 -14.52
CA GLU A 195 -12.42 -20.90 -15.43
C GLU A 195 -12.20 -22.36 -15.00
N TYR A 196 -11.08 -22.65 -14.35
CA TYR A 196 -10.68 -23.98 -13.90
C TYR A 196 -10.29 -23.94 -12.41
N PRO A 197 -11.25 -24.02 -11.48
CA PRO A 197 -10.98 -23.86 -10.05
C PRO A 197 -9.99 -24.89 -9.46
N ASP A 198 -9.83 -26.04 -10.13
CA ASP A 198 -8.91 -27.13 -9.75
C ASP A 198 -7.57 -27.09 -10.50
N TYR A 199 -7.30 -26.01 -11.29
CA TYR A 199 -6.13 -25.94 -12.16
C TYR A 199 -4.81 -26.22 -11.42
N ALA A 200 -4.63 -25.67 -10.22
CA ALA A 200 -3.40 -25.81 -9.45
C ALA A 200 -3.09 -27.29 -9.09
N SER A 201 -4.13 -28.13 -8.93
CA SER A 201 -4.00 -29.55 -8.66
C SER A 201 -3.75 -30.39 -9.93
N LYS A 202 -4.01 -29.84 -11.10
CA LYS A 202 -3.86 -30.49 -12.41
C LYS A 202 -2.48 -30.33 -13.02
N ILE A 203 -1.64 -29.46 -12.46
CA ILE A 203 -0.31 -29.18 -12.99
C ILE A 203 0.78 -29.37 -11.93
N LYS A 204 1.99 -29.55 -12.39
CA LYS A 204 3.21 -29.39 -11.59
C LYS A 204 4.19 -28.48 -12.31
N LYS A 205 4.76 -27.53 -11.56
CA LYS A 205 5.81 -26.61 -12.04
C LYS A 205 7.14 -27.33 -11.93
N ILE A 206 7.81 -27.57 -13.06
CA ILE A 206 9.09 -28.27 -13.13
C ILE A 206 10.31 -27.34 -13.20
N TYR A 207 10.04 -26.04 -13.41
CA TYR A 207 11.02 -24.97 -13.33
C TYR A 207 10.32 -23.66 -12.96
N THR A 208 10.94 -22.86 -12.11
CA THR A 208 10.40 -21.55 -11.72
C THR A 208 11.53 -20.53 -11.60
N LYS A 209 11.30 -19.35 -12.18
CA LYS A 209 12.14 -18.17 -12.07
C LYS A 209 11.36 -17.05 -11.42
N GLU A 210 11.86 -16.57 -10.28
CA GLU A 210 11.33 -15.36 -9.64
C GLU A 210 11.80 -14.11 -10.40
N LEU A 211 10.88 -13.21 -10.64
CA LEU A 211 11.12 -11.93 -11.29
C LEU A 211 10.65 -10.79 -10.39
N THR A 212 11.36 -9.67 -10.47
CA THR A 212 11.03 -8.45 -9.72
C THR A 212 10.88 -7.30 -10.69
N LYS A 213 9.75 -6.61 -10.64
CA LYS A 213 9.50 -5.39 -11.38
C LYS A 213 9.66 -4.20 -10.44
N THR A 214 10.49 -3.23 -10.81
CA THR A 214 10.62 -1.97 -10.07
C THR A 214 9.37 -1.13 -10.28
N VAL A 215 8.87 -0.51 -9.22
CA VAL A 215 7.75 0.45 -9.23
C VAL A 215 8.32 1.86 -9.36
N GLU A 216 7.65 2.73 -10.09
CA GLU A 216 8.09 4.10 -10.31
C GLU A 216 8.07 4.94 -9.02
N THR A 217 8.93 5.96 -8.99
CA THR A 217 8.99 6.91 -7.88
C THR A 217 7.75 7.82 -7.88
N PRO A 218 7.33 8.32 -6.69
CA PRO A 218 6.21 9.24 -6.60
C PRO A 218 6.42 10.50 -7.45
N LYS A 219 5.34 11.00 -8.05
CA LYS A 219 5.35 12.29 -8.73
C LYS A 219 5.28 13.43 -7.72
N ASP A 220 5.99 14.52 -8.01
CA ASP A 220 5.99 15.71 -7.15
C ASP A 220 4.60 16.34 -7.03
N VAL A 221 4.25 16.71 -5.80
CA VAL A 221 3.03 17.47 -5.52
C VAL A 221 3.28 18.95 -5.79
N LYS A 222 2.44 19.53 -6.64
CA LYS A 222 2.45 20.97 -6.93
C LYS A 222 1.34 21.67 -6.15
N GLY A 223 1.69 22.50 -5.17
CA GLY A 223 0.72 23.23 -4.35
C GLY A 223 0.09 22.41 -3.22
N ASP A 224 -1.19 22.69 -2.92
CA ASP A 224 -1.90 22.12 -1.79
C ASP A 224 -2.80 20.92 -2.15
N SER A 225 -2.84 20.54 -3.41
CA SER A 225 -3.68 19.47 -3.93
C SER A 225 -2.86 18.31 -4.45
N PHE A 226 -3.37 17.09 -4.26
CA PHE A 226 -2.74 15.87 -4.75
C PHE A 226 -3.75 14.73 -4.90
N ASN A 227 -3.39 13.73 -5.69
CA ASN A 227 -4.19 12.53 -5.90
C ASN A 227 -3.49 11.29 -5.33
N VAL A 228 -4.27 10.43 -4.67
CA VAL A 228 -3.82 9.13 -4.16
C VAL A 228 -4.66 8.04 -4.80
N TYR A 229 -4.03 7.09 -5.46
CA TYR A 229 -4.68 5.88 -5.94
C TYR A 229 -4.84 4.86 -4.81
N ILE A 230 -6.06 4.50 -4.45
CA ILE A 230 -6.38 3.45 -3.49
C ILE A 230 -6.71 2.19 -4.27
N SER A 231 -5.86 1.16 -4.12
CA SER A 231 -5.98 -0.13 -4.79
C SER A 231 -6.29 -1.23 -3.78
N GLY A 232 -7.38 -1.95 -3.99
CA GLY A 232 -7.67 -3.19 -3.28
C GLY A 232 -7.44 -4.40 -4.18
N ILE A 233 -6.55 -5.31 -3.77
CA ILE A 233 -6.23 -6.52 -4.54
C ILE A 233 -6.94 -7.75 -3.97
N ASP A 234 -7.41 -8.62 -4.87
CA ASP A 234 -8.18 -9.82 -4.55
C ASP A 234 -7.26 -10.98 -4.16
N THR A 235 -6.48 -10.80 -3.09
CA THR A 235 -5.58 -11.83 -2.58
C THR A 235 -5.49 -11.84 -1.06
N TYR A 236 -5.09 -13.00 -0.52
CA TYR A 236 -4.56 -13.15 0.84
C TYR A 236 -3.04 -13.35 0.78
N GLY A 237 -2.33 -13.04 1.86
CA GLY A 237 -0.88 -13.25 1.97
C GLY A 237 -0.06 -11.97 1.73
N PRO A 238 1.16 -12.07 1.13
CA PRO A 238 2.05 -10.91 0.99
C PRO A 238 1.48 -9.81 0.10
N ILE A 239 1.53 -8.57 0.56
CA ILE A 239 1.00 -7.41 -0.17
C ILE A 239 1.82 -7.09 -1.45
N SER A 240 3.06 -7.56 -1.53
CA SER A 240 3.93 -7.39 -2.71
C SER A 240 3.54 -8.27 -3.89
N SER A 241 2.61 -9.23 -3.72
CA SER A 241 2.13 -10.08 -4.81
C SER A 241 1.39 -9.27 -5.86
N VAL A 242 1.71 -9.52 -7.13
CA VAL A 242 0.95 -8.94 -8.25
C VAL A 242 -0.40 -9.65 -8.34
N SER A 243 -1.48 -8.90 -8.51
CA SER A 243 -2.83 -9.43 -8.63
C SER A 243 -3.76 -8.41 -9.28
N ARG A 244 -4.95 -8.87 -9.68
CA ARG A 244 -6.04 -7.99 -10.15
C ARG A 244 -6.36 -6.92 -9.11
N SER A 245 -6.66 -5.71 -9.58
CA SER A 245 -7.12 -4.60 -8.75
C SER A 245 -8.65 -4.54 -8.77
N ASP A 246 -9.27 -5.00 -7.68
CA ASP A 246 -10.73 -5.06 -7.55
C ASP A 246 -11.34 -3.78 -6.98
N VAL A 247 -10.53 -2.98 -6.30
CA VAL A 247 -10.89 -1.64 -5.83
C VAL A 247 -9.98 -0.63 -6.53
N ASN A 248 -10.59 0.31 -7.26
CA ASN A 248 -9.90 1.37 -7.96
C ASN A 248 -10.54 2.70 -7.60
N ILE A 249 -10.01 3.36 -6.57
CA ILE A 249 -10.53 4.64 -6.08
C ILE A 249 -9.41 5.67 -6.14
N ILE A 250 -9.72 6.83 -6.72
CA ILE A 250 -8.84 8.00 -6.68
C ILE A 250 -9.34 8.91 -5.53
N MET A 251 -8.48 9.19 -4.58
CA MET A 251 -8.71 10.17 -3.54
C MET A 251 -8.01 11.47 -3.93
N THR A 252 -8.79 12.46 -4.37
CA THR A 252 -8.33 13.82 -4.65
C THR A 252 -8.44 14.65 -3.38
N VAL A 253 -7.33 15.20 -2.92
CA VAL A 253 -7.24 15.97 -1.68
C VAL A 253 -6.84 17.41 -1.99
N ASN A 254 -7.57 18.37 -1.42
CA ASN A 254 -7.15 19.77 -1.35
C ASN A 254 -7.05 20.20 0.12
N ARG A 255 -5.81 20.50 0.56
CA ARG A 255 -5.49 20.81 1.96
C ARG A 255 -5.96 22.20 2.37
N GLU A 256 -5.94 23.15 1.44
CA GLU A 256 -6.33 24.53 1.69
C GLU A 256 -7.85 24.63 1.92
N THR A 257 -8.64 24.05 1.01
CA THR A 257 -10.11 24.09 1.08
C THR A 257 -10.71 23.00 1.95
N LYS A 258 -9.90 22.09 2.49
CA LYS A 258 -10.33 20.94 3.30
C LYS A 258 -11.37 20.06 2.57
N LYS A 259 -11.18 19.85 1.29
CA LYS A 259 -12.02 18.97 0.46
C LYS A 259 -11.31 17.68 0.13
N ILE A 260 -12.05 16.60 0.19
CA ILE A 260 -11.66 15.28 -0.34
C ILE A 260 -12.75 14.80 -1.27
N LEU A 261 -12.36 14.34 -2.45
CA LEU A 261 -13.26 13.67 -3.39
C LEU A 261 -12.78 12.24 -3.59
N LEU A 262 -13.65 11.28 -3.35
CA LEU A 262 -13.41 9.87 -3.67
C LEU A 262 -14.09 9.55 -5.01
N THR A 263 -13.30 9.13 -5.99
CA THR A 263 -13.78 8.75 -7.32
C THR A 263 -13.57 7.26 -7.52
N THR A 264 -14.66 6.48 -7.57
CA THR A 264 -14.59 5.05 -7.90
C THR A 264 -14.61 4.86 -9.41
N THR A 265 -13.63 4.11 -9.91
CA THR A 265 -13.65 3.56 -11.28
C THR A 265 -14.00 2.08 -11.17
N PRO A 266 -15.18 1.63 -11.63
CA PRO A 266 -15.58 0.23 -11.55
C PRO A 266 -14.53 -0.71 -12.16
N ARG A 267 -14.28 -1.85 -11.50
CA ARG A 267 -13.26 -2.82 -11.91
C ARG A 267 -13.47 -3.36 -13.34
N ASP A 268 -14.72 -3.38 -13.78
CA ASP A 268 -15.13 -3.89 -15.09
C ASP A 268 -15.13 -2.81 -16.18
N SER A 269 -14.67 -1.59 -15.90
CA SER A 269 -14.54 -0.51 -16.89
C SER A 269 -13.64 -0.94 -18.04
N TYR A 270 -14.13 -0.79 -19.27
CA TYR A 270 -13.43 -1.15 -20.50
C TYR A 270 -12.54 -0.01 -20.96
N VAL A 271 -11.25 -0.13 -20.71
CA VAL A 271 -10.26 0.95 -20.90
C VAL A 271 -9.00 0.44 -21.60
N PRO A 272 -8.25 1.31 -22.31
CA PRO A 272 -6.90 0.97 -22.75
C PRO A 272 -5.99 0.75 -21.54
N ILE A 273 -5.42 -0.44 -21.41
CA ILE A 273 -4.51 -0.79 -20.31
C ILE A 273 -3.09 -0.38 -20.69
N ALA A 274 -2.49 0.46 -19.86
CA ALA A 274 -1.13 0.95 -20.06
C ALA A 274 -0.05 -0.14 -19.85
N ASP A 275 1.19 0.20 -20.15
CA ASP A 275 2.39 -0.61 -19.94
C ASP A 275 2.26 -2.03 -20.55
N GLY A 276 2.27 -3.07 -19.71
CA GLY A 276 2.15 -4.46 -20.15
C GLY A 276 0.83 -4.80 -20.85
N GLY A 277 -0.19 -3.95 -20.74
CA GLY A 277 -1.42 -4.04 -21.51
C GLY A 277 -1.31 -3.51 -22.94
N ASN A 278 -0.17 -2.94 -23.33
CA ASN A 278 0.14 -2.43 -24.69
C ASN A 278 -0.91 -1.44 -25.23
N ASN A 279 -1.57 -0.68 -24.34
CA ASN A 279 -2.71 0.20 -24.66
C ASN A 279 -3.89 -0.52 -25.35
N GLN A 280 -3.97 -1.83 -25.25
CA GLN A 280 -5.12 -2.61 -25.71
C GLN A 280 -6.25 -2.49 -24.70
N LYS A 281 -7.51 -2.49 -25.21
CA LYS A 281 -8.68 -2.38 -24.33
C LYS A 281 -8.97 -3.68 -23.60
N ASP A 282 -9.20 -3.56 -22.30
CA ASP A 282 -9.59 -4.66 -21.42
C ASP A 282 -10.32 -4.13 -20.18
N LYS A 283 -10.72 -5.00 -19.28
CA LYS A 283 -11.26 -4.64 -17.96
C LYS A 283 -10.17 -3.94 -17.13
N LEU A 284 -10.51 -2.85 -16.47
CA LEU A 284 -9.57 -2.11 -15.60
C LEU A 284 -8.91 -3.01 -14.54
N THR A 285 -9.63 -3.99 -13.99
CA THR A 285 -9.07 -4.93 -13.00
C THR A 285 -7.85 -5.68 -13.53
N HIS A 286 -7.75 -5.90 -14.85
CA HIS A 286 -6.62 -6.56 -15.49
C HIS A 286 -5.37 -5.67 -15.54
N ALA A 287 -5.48 -4.35 -15.38
CA ALA A 287 -4.30 -3.49 -15.25
C ALA A 287 -3.40 -3.93 -14.07
N GLY A 288 -4.02 -4.38 -12.96
CA GLY A 288 -3.29 -4.88 -11.80
C GLY A 288 -2.40 -6.10 -12.07
N ILE A 289 -2.70 -6.89 -13.10
CA ILE A 289 -1.90 -8.05 -13.54
C ILE A 289 -0.51 -7.60 -14.02
N TYR A 290 -0.44 -6.40 -14.60
CA TYR A 290 0.81 -5.82 -15.11
C TYR A 290 1.56 -4.99 -14.05
N GLY A 291 1.04 -4.95 -12.82
CA GLY A 291 1.62 -4.23 -11.69
C GLY A 291 0.84 -2.96 -11.31
N VAL A 292 1.23 -2.36 -10.19
CA VAL A 292 0.55 -1.15 -9.69
C VAL A 292 0.75 0.04 -10.63
N ASP A 293 1.91 0.17 -11.28
CA ASP A 293 2.19 1.25 -12.24
C ASP A 293 1.22 1.19 -13.43
N ALA A 294 0.97 0.00 -13.97
CA ALA A 294 0.03 -0.15 -15.07
C ALA A 294 -1.38 0.30 -14.68
N SER A 295 -1.82 0.05 -13.44
CA SER A 295 -3.09 0.57 -12.93
C SER A 295 -3.05 2.10 -12.79
N ILE A 296 -1.94 2.66 -12.28
CA ILE A 296 -1.75 4.11 -12.13
C ILE A 296 -1.79 4.78 -13.50
N HIS A 297 -0.93 4.36 -14.45
CA HIS A 297 -0.85 4.94 -15.80
C HIS A 297 -2.16 4.79 -16.58
N THR A 298 -2.87 3.67 -16.40
CA THR A 298 -4.20 3.47 -17.00
C THR A 298 -5.19 4.52 -16.51
N LEU A 299 -5.24 4.78 -15.21
CA LEU A 299 -6.15 5.78 -14.63
C LEU A 299 -5.71 7.22 -14.93
N GLU A 300 -4.40 7.49 -14.96
CA GLU A 300 -3.85 8.79 -15.37
C GLU A 300 -4.24 9.12 -16.82
N ASN A 301 -4.08 8.15 -17.72
CA ASN A 301 -4.49 8.29 -19.13
C ASN A 301 -6.00 8.49 -19.27
N LEU A 302 -6.80 7.76 -18.47
CA LEU A 302 -8.26 7.85 -18.53
C LEU A 302 -8.77 9.24 -18.10
N TYR A 303 -8.22 9.77 -17.00
CA TYR A 303 -8.70 11.02 -16.42
C TYR A 303 -7.91 12.26 -16.83
N GLY A 304 -6.69 12.09 -17.37
CA GLY A 304 -5.80 13.20 -17.73
C GLY A 304 -5.22 13.91 -16.51
N ILE A 305 -4.90 13.18 -15.45
CA ILE A 305 -4.40 13.68 -14.17
C ILE A 305 -3.11 12.99 -13.76
N ASP A 306 -2.33 13.57 -12.85
CA ASP A 306 -1.23 12.89 -12.18
C ASP A 306 -1.75 12.19 -10.89
N LEU A 307 -1.34 10.95 -10.67
CA LEU A 307 -1.50 10.23 -9.41
C LEU A 307 -0.18 10.29 -8.64
N ASN A 308 -0.12 11.16 -7.63
CA ASN A 308 1.11 11.45 -6.90
C ASN A 308 1.54 10.28 -6.03
N TYR A 309 0.57 9.63 -5.39
CA TYR A 309 0.80 8.54 -4.45
C TYR A 309 -0.17 7.40 -4.69
N TYR A 310 0.15 6.21 -4.14
CA TYR A 310 -0.79 5.13 -4.03
C TYR A 310 -0.81 4.52 -2.61
N ALA A 311 -1.91 3.88 -2.30
CA ALA A 311 -2.08 3.01 -1.13
C ALA A 311 -2.74 1.70 -1.59
N ARG A 312 -2.06 0.57 -1.36
CA ARG A 312 -2.50 -0.75 -1.79
C ARG A 312 -2.75 -1.64 -0.58
N LEU A 313 -3.89 -2.33 -0.58
CA LEU A 313 -4.31 -3.27 0.46
C LEU A 313 -4.79 -4.57 -0.17
N ASN A 314 -4.63 -5.68 0.55
CA ASN A 314 -5.28 -6.95 0.27
C ASN A 314 -6.28 -7.31 1.40
N PHE A 315 -6.94 -8.45 1.31
CA PHE A 315 -7.92 -8.85 2.33
C PHE A 315 -7.33 -8.98 3.73
N THR A 316 -6.15 -9.59 3.85
CA THR A 316 -5.45 -9.73 5.15
C THR A 316 -5.15 -8.37 5.76
N SER A 317 -4.68 -7.45 4.94
CA SER A 317 -4.36 -6.08 5.34
C SER A 317 -5.58 -5.29 5.76
N PHE A 318 -6.67 -5.45 5.00
CA PHE A 318 -7.94 -4.79 5.28
C PHE A 318 -8.53 -5.24 6.62
N LEU A 319 -8.62 -6.55 6.86
CA LEU A 319 -9.09 -7.10 8.14
C LEU A 319 -8.29 -6.53 9.31
N LYS A 320 -6.97 -6.58 9.20
CA LYS A 320 -6.05 -6.09 10.24
C LYS A 320 -6.18 -4.58 10.49
N LEU A 321 -6.37 -3.77 9.44
CA LEU A 321 -6.61 -2.34 9.57
C LEU A 321 -7.89 -2.06 10.36
N ILE A 322 -9.00 -2.72 10.02
CA ILE A 322 -10.28 -2.53 10.70
C ILE A 322 -10.19 -2.96 12.18
N ASP A 323 -9.52 -4.08 12.47
CA ASP A 323 -9.32 -4.54 13.86
C ASP A 323 -8.53 -3.54 14.70
N LEU A 324 -7.45 -2.96 14.12
CA LEU A 324 -6.64 -1.95 14.80
C LEU A 324 -7.39 -0.63 15.07
N LEU A 325 -8.38 -0.32 14.22
CA LEU A 325 -9.28 0.83 14.41
C LEU A 325 -10.44 0.53 15.37
N GLY A 326 -10.58 -0.72 15.86
CA GLY A 326 -11.70 -1.13 16.69
C GLY A 326 -13.03 -1.15 15.94
N GLY A 327 -13.02 -1.55 14.67
CA GLY A 327 -14.18 -1.50 13.79
C GLY A 327 -14.40 -0.13 13.14
N VAL A 328 -15.40 -0.03 12.27
CA VAL A 328 -15.81 1.23 11.59
C VAL A 328 -17.32 1.40 11.63
N ASP A 329 -17.78 2.66 11.67
CA ASP A 329 -19.19 3.00 11.67
C ASP A 329 -19.58 3.55 10.31
N VAL A 330 -20.58 2.94 9.65
CA VAL A 330 -21.07 3.34 8.33
C VAL A 330 -22.57 3.49 8.32
N TYR A 331 -23.09 4.35 7.45
CA TYR A 331 -24.52 4.39 7.16
C TYR A 331 -24.83 3.45 6.00
N ASN A 332 -25.61 2.41 6.26
CA ASN A 332 -26.12 1.49 5.24
C ASN A 332 -27.47 1.99 4.72
N ASP A 333 -27.58 2.24 3.40
CA ASP A 333 -28.77 2.79 2.75
C ASP A 333 -29.72 1.71 2.19
N GLN A 334 -29.28 0.46 2.12
CA GLN A 334 -30.11 -0.69 1.72
C GLN A 334 -29.79 -1.91 2.56
N GLU A 335 -30.81 -2.65 2.98
CA GLU A 335 -30.61 -3.91 3.67
C GLU A 335 -30.16 -5.02 2.72
N PHE A 336 -29.25 -5.89 3.17
CA PHE A 336 -28.84 -7.06 2.43
C PHE A 336 -28.22 -8.15 3.32
N THR A 337 -28.12 -9.36 2.79
CA THR A 337 -27.33 -10.44 3.37
C THR A 337 -26.15 -10.74 2.47
N ALA A 338 -24.92 -10.59 2.99
CA ALA A 338 -23.73 -10.83 2.19
C ALA A 338 -23.51 -12.32 1.91
N HIS A 339 -23.27 -12.67 0.65
CA HIS A 339 -23.00 -14.05 0.21
C HIS A 339 -21.67 -14.58 0.79
N THR A 340 -20.71 -13.70 1.04
CA THR A 340 -19.35 -14.08 1.47
C THR A 340 -19.27 -14.56 2.91
N ASN A 341 -20.11 -14.02 3.81
CA ASN A 341 -20.07 -14.35 5.25
C ASN A 341 -21.47 -14.67 5.85
N GLY A 342 -22.54 -14.62 5.05
CA GLY A 342 -23.91 -14.91 5.48
C GLY A 342 -24.48 -13.91 6.49
N LYS A 343 -23.80 -12.79 6.77
CA LYS A 343 -24.26 -11.78 7.74
C LYS A 343 -25.29 -10.85 7.12
N PHE A 344 -26.30 -10.45 7.92
CA PHE A 344 -27.32 -9.48 7.54
C PHE A 344 -26.88 -8.06 7.96
N TYR A 345 -27.09 -7.11 7.06
CA TYR A 345 -26.76 -5.68 7.23
C TYR A 345 -28.04 -4.86 7.13
N PRO A 346 -28.59 -4.35 8.25
CA PRO A 346 -29.81 -3.54 8.25
C PRO A 346 -29.57 -2.14 7.69
N VAL A 347 -30.65 -1.46 7.27
CA VAL A 347 -30.59 -0.03 6.93
C VAL A 347 -30.30 0.81 8.20
N GLY A 348 -29.49 1.83 8.07
CA GLY A 348 -29.14 2.77 9.13
C GLY A 348 -27.67 2.76 9.51
N ASN A 349 -27.35 3.30 10.68
CA ASN A 349 -25.99 3.29 11.22
C ASN A 349 -25.63 1.88 11.71
N VAL A 350 -24.58 1.31 11.15
CA VAL A 350 -24.08 -0.03 11.51
C VAL A 350 -22.61 0.07 11.91
N HIS A 351 -22.27 -0.58 13.01
CA HIS A 351 -20.89 -0.81 13.39
C HIS A 351 -20.41 -2.10 12.76
N LEU A 352 -19.28 -2.05 12.07
CA LEU A 352 -18.69 -3.18 11.35
C LEU A 352 -17.38 -3.59 12.02
N ASP A 353 -17.29 -4.81 12.52
CA ASP A 353 -16.01 -5.46 12.82
C ASP A 353 -15.27 -5.79 11.49
N SER A 354 -14.06 -6.34 11.57
CA SER A 354 -13.24 -6.61 10.38
C SER A 354 -13.91 -7.57 9.39
N GLU A 355 -14.52 -8.68 9.87
CA GLU A 355 -15.23 -9.65 9.02
C GLU A 355 -16.50 -9.07 8.41
N GLN A 356 -17.23 -8.28 9.21
CA GLN A 356 -18.42 -7.58 8.71
C GLN A 356 -18.04 -6.54 7.68
N ALA A 357 -17.00 -5.74 7.93
CA ALA A 357 -16.51 -4.76 6.96
C ALA A 357 -16.07 -5.42 5.64
N LEU A 358 -15.37 -6.56 5.72
CA LEU A 358 -14.97 -7.31 4.53
C LEU A 358 -16.19 -7.84 3.75
N GLY A 359 -17.19 -8.42 4.44
CA GLY A 359 -18.44 -8.83 3.81
C GLY A 359 -19.18 -7.66 3.16
N PHE A 360 -19.25 -6.52 3.85
CA PHE A 360 -19.91 -5.31 3.38
C PHE A 360 -19.29 -4.74 2.08
N VAL A 361 -17.96 -4.72 1.97
CA VAL A 361 -17.26 -4.17 0.79
C VAL A 361 -17.11 -5.16 -0.37
N ARG A 362 -17.38 -6.45 -0.15
CA ARG A 362 -17.31 -7.49 -1.20
C ARG A 362 -18.65 -7.86 -1.79
N GLU A 363 -19.77 -7.56 -1.10
CA GLU A 363 -21.10 -7.93 -1.55
C GLU A 363 -21.47 -7.22 -2.85
N ARG A 364 -22.10 -7.96 -3.78
CA ARG A 364 -22.64 -7.45 -5.03
C ARG A 364 -23.93 -8.15 -5.48
N TYR A 365 -24.11 -9.42 -5.14
CA TYR A 365 -25.19 -10.24 -5.67
C TYR A 365 -26.54 -9.93 -5.04
N SER A 366 -26.55 -9.53 -3.77
CA SER A 366 -27.77 -9.14 -3.04
C SER A 366 -28.02 -7.62 -3.03
N LEU A 367 -27.20 -6.85 -3.75
CA LEU A 367 -27.32 -5.40 -3.87
C LEU A 367 -28.13 -5.04 -5.13
N ALA A 368 -28.92 -3.96 -5.06
CA ALA A 368 -29.82 -3.54 -6.13
C ALA A 368 -29.08 -3.22 -7.44
N ASP A 369 -27.99 -2.44 -7.37
CA ASP A 369 -27.15 -2.04 -8.50
C ASP A 369 -25.85 -2.88 -8.60
N GLY A 370 -25.77 -4.00 -7.89
CA GLY A 370 -24.67 -4.97 -7.98
C GLY A 370 -23.30 -4.35 -7.74
N ASP A 371 -22.46 -4.32 -8.76
CA ASP A 371 -21.06 -3.83 -8.66
C ASP A 371 -20.97 -2.34 -8.32
N ARG A 372 -21.93 -1.52 -8.73
CA ARG A 372 -21.96 -0.09 -8.37
C ARG A 372 -22.17 0.11 -6.87
N ASP A 373 -23.12 -0.61 -6.29
CA ASP A 373 -23.38 -0.53 -4.84
C ASP A 373 -22.21 -1.07 -4.05
N ARG A 374 -21.49 -2.10 -4.54
CA ARG A 374 -20.23 -2.54 -3.97
C ARG A 374 -19.22 -1.38 -3.93
N GLY A 375 -19.05 -0.65 -5.03
CA GLY A 375 -18.19 0.53 -5.09
C GLY A 375 -18.58 1.61 -4.07
N ARG A 376 -19.89 1.89 -3.92
CA ARG A 376 -20.41 2.83 -2.91
C ARG A 376 -20.12 2.35 -1.48
N ASN A 377 -20.29 1.06 -1.22
CA ASN A 377 -19.99 0.46 0.09
C ASN A 377 -18.48 0.55 0.41
N GLN A 378 -17.61 0.34 -0.58
CA GLN A 378 -16.17 0.56 -0.43
C GLN A 378 -15.86 2.02 -0.07
N GLN A 379 -16.47 3.00 -0.75
CA GLN A 379 -16.32 4.43 -0.41
C GLN A 379 -16.77 4.73 1.01
N LYS A 380 -17.94 4.21 1.47
CA LYS A 380 -18.43 4.40 2.85
C LYS A 380 -17.43 3.92 3.87
N VAL A 381 -16.86 2.75 3.68
CA VAL A 381 -15.85 2.19 4.60
C VAL A 381 -14.54 3.00 4.56
N ILE A 382 -14.08 3.46 3.38
CA ILE A 382 -12.90 4.33 3.27
C ILE A 382 -13.14 5.66 4.01
N VAL A 383 -14.33 6.27 3.86
CA VAL A 383 -14.70 7.49 4.61
C VAL A 383 -14.63 7.23 6.11
N ALA A 384 -15.19 6.13 6.58
CA ALA A 384 -15.18 5.77 8.00
C ALA A 384 -13.76 5.51 8.55
N ILE A 385 -12.90 4.85 7.75
CA ILE A 385 -11.47 4.66 8.06
C ILE A 385 -10.77 6.02 8.18
N LEU A 386 -10.94 6.91 7.21
CA LEU A 386 -10.33 8.24 7.22
C LEU A 386 -10.80 9.06 8.43
N GLN A 387 -12.09 9.03 8.75
CA GLN A 387 -12.64 9.69 9.93
C GLN A 387 -12.04 9.16 11.23
N LYS A 388 -11.90 7.82 11.34
CA LYS A 388 -11.25 7.21 12.51
C LYS A 388 -9.77 7.55 12.60
N LEU A 389 -9.00 7.46 11.51
CA LEU A 389 -7.58 7.78 11.48
C LEU A 389 -7.29 9.24 11.83
N THR A 390 -8.20 10.16 11.52
CA THR A 390 -8.09 11.58 11.85
C THR A 390 -8.65 11.95 13.22
N SER A 391 -9.20 10.97 13.96
CA SER A 391 -9.76 11.19 15.30
C SER A 391 -8.68 11.34 16.37
N THR A 392 -9.03 12.02 17.46
CA THR A 392 -8.13 12.15 18.63
C THR A 392 -7.81 10.82 19.29
N GLU A 393 -8.67 9.81 19.15
CA GLU A 393 -8.47 8.46 19.70
C GLU A 393 -7.41 7.69 18.90
N ALA A 394 -7.45 7.76 17.57
CA ALA A 394 -6.41 7.19 16.71
C ALA A 394 -5.05 7.84 16.98
N LEU A 395 -5.02 9.15 17.20
CA LEU A 395 -3.80 9.87 17.54
C LEU A 395 -3.18 9.40 18.87
N LYS A 396 -4.00 8.98 19.85
CA LYS A 396 -3.51 8.38 21.10
C LYS A 396 -2.98 6.95 20.92
N ASN A 397 -3.57 6.19 20.01
CA ASN A 397 -3.23 4.79 19.73
C ASN A 397 -2.34 4.62 18.50
N TYR A 398 -1.80 5.71 17.97
CA TYR A 398 -1.05 5.80 16.73
C TYR A 398 0.10 4.76 16.63
N ASP A 399 0.86 4.56 17.71
CA ASP A 399 1.97 3.59 17.76
C ASP A 399 1.48 2.14 17.52
N SER A 400 0.33 1.78 18.08
CA SER A 400 -0.27 0.44 17.91
C SER A 400 -0.81 0.23 16.49
N ILE A 401 -1.48 1.24 15.94
CA ILE A 401 -2.00 1.23 14.57
C ILE A 401 -0.83 1.07 13.59
N ILE A 402 0.21 1.87 13.75
CA ILE A 402 1.41 1.85 12.94
C ILE A 402 2.10 0.47 12.98
N LYS A 403 2.41 -0.03 14.18
CA LYS A 403 3.06 -1.35 14.32
C LYS A 403 2.21 -2.48 13.73
N GLY A 404 0.91 -2.39 13.88
CA GLY A 404 -0.02 -3.37 13.35
C GLY A 404 -0.10 -3.38 11.82
N LEU A 405 0.08 -2.24 11.14
CA LEU A 405 -0.01 -2.12 9.68
C LEU A 405 1.29 -2.41 8.94
N GLN A 406 2.37 -2.69 9.65
CA GLN A 406 3.75 -2.71 9.15
C GLN A 406 3.97 -3.56 7.88
N ASP A 407 3.25 -4.68 7.71
CA ASP A 407 3.38 -5.56 6.54
C ASP A 407 2.05 -5.66 5.77
N SER A 408 1.16 -4.70 6.00
CA SER A 408 -0.23 -4.80 5.60
C SER A 408 -0.65 -3.76 4.58
N ILE A 409 0.11 -2.68 4.42
CA ILE A 409 -0.14 -1.61 3.45
C ILE A 409 1.13 -1.37 2.64
N GLN A 410 0.95 -1.23 1.34
CA GLN A 410 2.02 -0.81 0.44
C GLN A 410 1.71 0.61 -0.05
N THR A 411 2.68 1.52 0.09
CA THR A 411 2.53 2.92 -0.36
C THR A 411 3.88 3.50 -0.76
N ASN A 412 3.88 4.33 -1.78
CA ASN A 412 5.05 5.11 -2.20
C ASN A 412 5.10 6.51 -1.56
N MET A 413 4.15 6.87 -0.66
CA MET A 413 4.16 8.17 0.01
C MET A 413 5.32 8.26 1.00
N PRO A 414 6.26 9.23 0.86
CA PRO A 414 7.38 9.38 1.77
C PRO A 414 6.95 9.74 3.19
N LEU A 415 7.73 9.32 4.20
CA LEU A 415 7.47 9.65 5.60
C LEU A 415 7.34 11.15 5.83
N GLU A 416 8.23 11.93 5.23
CA GLU A 416 8.20 13.40 5.36
C GLU A 416 6.85 13.97 4.89
N THR A 417 6.33 13.47 3.76
CA THR A 417 5.00 13.87 3.25
C THR A 417 3.89 13.48 4.22
N MET A 418 3.92 12.25 4.76
CA MET A 418 2.94 11.81 5.76
C MET A 418 2.96 12.72 6.99
N MET A 419 4.16 13.07 7.50
CA MET A 419 4.30 13.96 8.65
C MET A 419 3.83 15.38 8.35
N ASN A 420 4.09 15.88 7.14
CA ASN A 420 3.58 17.19 6.71
C ASN A 420 2.04 17.23 6.69
N LEU A 421 1.39 16.16 6.23
CA LEU A 421 -0.07 16.05 6.25
C LEU A 421 -0.61 16.01 7.69
N VAL A 422 0.02 15.25 8.58
CA VAL A 422 -0.34 15.17 10.00
C VAL A 422 -0.17 16.54 10.69
N ASN A 423 0.97 17.20 10.50
CA ASN A 423 1.23 18.53 11.07
C ASN A 423 0.22 19.56 10.58
N ALA A 424 -0.06 19.60 9.26
CA ALA A 424 -1.03 20.51 8.69
C ALA A 424 -2.44 20.28 9.27
N GLN A 425 -2.82 19.03 9.51
CA GLN A 425 -4.10 18.69 10.12
C GLN A 425 -4.17 19.12 11.60
N LEU A 426 -3.10 18.87 12.37
CA LEU A 426 -3.02 19.27 13.79
C LEU A 426 -2.96 20.79 13.97
N GLU A 427 -2.37 21.51 13.01
CA GLU A 427 -2.25 22.97 13.03
C GLU A 427 -3.55 23.67 12.65
N SER A 428 -4.15 23.26 11.54
CA SER A 428 -5.36 23.89 11.02
C SER A 428 -6.62 23.51 11.79
N GLY A 429 -6.61 22.38 12.48
CA GLY A 429 -7.82 21.79 13.05
C GLY A 429 -8.85 21.52 11.98
N GLY A 430 -10.04 21.50 12.13
CA GLY A 430 -11.09 21.38 11.14
C GLY A 430 -11.23 19.94 10.56
N THR A 431 -12.39 19.67 10.02
CA THR A 431 -12.73 18.40 9.39
C THR A 431 -12.73 18.56 7.88
N TYR A 432 -12.23 17.55 7.17
CA TYR A 432 -12.37 17.50 5.73
C TYR A 432 -13.82 17.23 5.34
N LYS A 433 -14.31 17.98 4.34
CA LYS A 433 -15.55 17.64 3.66
C LYS A 433 -15.26 16.56 2.63
N ILE A 434 -15.80 15.37 2.86
CA ILE A 434 -15.57 14.21 1.98
C ILE A 434 -16.80 14.02 1.10
N ASN A 435 -16.60 14.04 -0.21
CA ASN A 435 -17.60 13.74 -1.21
C ASN A 435 -17.20 12.48 -1.97
N SER A 436 -18.17 11.81 -2.58
CA SER A 436 -17.96 10.59 -3.37
C SER A 436 -18.66 10.67 -4.71
N GLN A 437 -18.05 10.08 -5.74
CA GLN A 437 -18.62 9.89 -7.06
C GLN A 437 -18.18 8.56 -7.68
N ASP A 438 -18.87 8.10 -8.68
CA ASP A 438 -18.56 6.90 -9.45
C ASP A 438 -18.63 7.16 -10.95
N LEU A 439 -17.70 6.55 -11.70
CA LEU A 439 -17.74 6.52 -13.16
C LEU A 439 -18.84 5.58 -13.60
N LYS A 440 -19.66 6.03 -14.57
CA LYS A 440 -20.82 5.30 -15.07
C LYS A 440 -20.63 4.84 -16.51
N GLY A 441 -21.33 3.76 -16.87
CA GLY A 441 -21.31 3.22 -18.21
C GLY A 441 -22.41 2.17 -18.41
N THR A 442 -22.37 1.49 -19.53
CA THR A 442 -23.32 0.43 -19.92
C THR A 442 -22.61 -0.92 -19.90
N GLY A 443 -23.23 -1.92 -19.26
CA GLY A 443 -22.71 -3.28 -19.23
C GLY A 443 -22.82 -3.98 -20.59
N ARG A 444 -21.76 -4.69 -20.99
CA ARG A 444 -21.67 -5.43 -22.26
C ARG A 444 -20.96 -6.76 -22.06
N MET A 445 -21.28 -7.75 -22.91
CA MET A 445 -20.68 -9.10 -22.93
C MET A 445 -19.94 -9.41 -24.23
N ASP A 446 -19.99 -8.50 -25.19
CA ASP A 446 -19.48 -8.68 -26.56
C ASP A 446 -18.16 -7.92 -26.82
N LEU A 447 -17.60 -7.28 -25.79
CA LEU A 447 -16.34 -6.57 -25.90
C LEU A 447 -15.16 -7.56 -25.74
N PRO A 448 -14.13 -7.48 -26.61
CA PRO A 448 -12.98 -8.39 -26.54
C PRO A 448 -12.08 -8.06 -25.35
N SER A 449 -11.54 -9.10 -24.69
CA SER A 449 -10.52 -8.96 -23.67
C SER A 449 -9.13 -9.20 -24.28
N TYR A 450 -8.18 -8.34 -23.98
CA TYR A 450 -6.79 -8.53 -24.39
C TYR A 450 -6.11 -9.68 -23.61
N ALA A 451 -6.35 -9.75 -22.31
CA ALA A 451 -5.78 -10.81 -21.48
C ALA A 451 -6.47 -12.17 -21.67
N MET A 452 -7.73 -12.16 -22.10
CA MET A 452 -8.58 -13.37 -22.25
C MET A 452 -9.35 -13.32 -23.57
N PRO A 453 -8.68 -13.37 -24.73
CA PRO A 453 -9.33 -13.14 -26.03
C PRO A 453 -10.40 -14.17 -26.40
N GLU A 454 -10.38 -15.34 -25.78
CA GLU A 454 -11.35 -16.44 -26.04
C GLU A 454 -12.52 -16.46 -25.05
N SER A 455 -12.55 -15.53 -24.08
CA SER A 455 -13.58 -15.51 -23.03
C SER A 455 -14.56 -14.34 -23.24
N SER A 456 -15.87 -14.63 -23.10
CA SER A 456 -16.91 -13.61 -23.06
C SER A 456 -17.03 -13.08 -21.63
N LEU A 457 -16.53 -11.86 -21.41
CA LEU A 457 -16.49 -11.23 -20.09
C LEU A 457 -17.49 -10.08 -20.00
N TYR A 458 -18.15 -9.95 -18.85
CA TYR A 458 -18.88 -8.71 -18.55
C TYR A 458 -17.91 -7.54 -18.46
N MET A 459 -18.14 -6.50 -19.23
CA MET A 459 -17.38 -5.26 -19.23
C MET A 459 -18.31 -4.05 -19.21
N MET A 460 -17.88 -2.95 -18.68
CA MET A 460 -18.60 -1.69 -18.66
C MET A 460 -18.02 -0.74 -19.70
N GLU A 461 -18.75 -0.50 -20.77
CA GLU A 461 -18.43 0.58 -21.72
C GLU A 461 -18.72 1.93 -21.06
N ILE A 462 -17.69 2.77 -20.94
CA ILE A 462 -17.76 4.04 -20.20
C ILE A 462 -18.65 5.03 -20.97
N SER A 463 -19.50 5.76 -20.24
CA SER A 463 -20.24 6.89 -20.78
C SER A 463 -19.34 8.12 -20.86
N ASP A 464 -19.19 8.72 -22.05
CA ASP A 464 -18.38 9.93 -22.26
C ASP A 464 -18.86 11.08 -21.39
N SER A 465 -20.18 11.27 -21.25
CA SER A 465 -20.73 12.32 -20.39
C SER A 465 -20.41 12.10 -18.90
N SER A 466 -20.38 10.84 -18.45
CA SER A 466 -19.96 10.52 -17.08
C SER A 466 -18.46 10.77 -16.90
N LEU A 467 -17.64 10.39 -17.87
CA LEU A 467 -16.20 10.60 -17.82
C LEU A 467 -15.86 12.09 -17.71
N GLU A 468 -16.45 12.92 -18.56
CA GLU A 468 -16.23 14.37 -18.53
C GLU A 468 -16.71 15.01 -17.22
N SER A 469 -17.87 14.59 -16.68
CA SER A 469 -18.35 15.05 -15.39
C SER A 469 -17.40 14.69 -14.24
N VAL A 470 -16.89 13.46 -14.26
CA VAL A 470 -15.93 12.98 -13.26
C VAL A 470 -14.61 13.74 -13.32
N LYS A 471 -14.08 13.96 -14.54
CA LYS A 471 -12.86 14.78 -14.76
C LYS A 471 -13.04 16.20 -14.24
N ALA A 472 -14.17 16.83 -14.55
CA ALA A 472 -14.47 18.19 -14.09
C ALA A 472 -14.48 18.28 -12.55
N ALA A 473 -15.14 17.34 -11.87
CA ALA A 473 -15.19 17.32 -10.42
C ALA A 473 -13.81 17.08 -9.75
N ILE A 474 -12.96 16.24 -10.35
CA ILE A 474 -11.56 16.06 -9.89
C ILE A 474 -10.80 17.38 -10.01
N ASN A 475 -10.89 18.03 -11.18
CA ASN A 475 -10.20 19.30 -11.44
C ASN A 475 -10.71 20.41 -10.53
N ASP A 476 -12.02 20.51 -10.26
CA ASP A 476 -12.59 21.48 -9.34
C ASP A 476 -11.98 21.36 -7.93
N VAL A 477 -11.82 20.14 -7.41
CA VAL A 477 -11.16 19.93 -6.12
C VAL A 477 -9.67 20.25 -6.20
N MET A 478 -8.99 19.87 -7.28
CA MET A 478 -7.57 20.19 -7.47
C MET A 478 -7.31 21.71 -7.53
N GLU A 479 -8.22 22.47 -8.11
CA GLU A 479 -8.16 23.92 -8.23
C GLU A 479 -8.76 24.68 -7.02
N GLY A 480 -9.32 23.95 -6.04
CA GLY A 480 -9.90 24.54 -4.82
C GLY A 480 -11.33 25.11 -4.97
N LYS A 481 -12.02 24.78 -6.04
CA LYS A 481 -13.40 25.20 -6.32
C LYS A 481 -14.45 24.44 -5.52
#